data_59a5888ea7391221f4f67ee4beace8ab
#
_entry.id   59a5888ea7391221f4f67ee4beace8ab
#
_cell.length_a   1.000
_cell.length_b   1.000
_cell.length_c   1.000
_cell.angle_alpha   90.00
_cell.angle_beta   90.00
_cell.angle_gamma   90.00
#
_symmetry.space_group_name_H-M   'P 1'
#
loop_
_entity.id
_entity.type
_entity.pdbx_description
1 polymer ?
#
loop_
_entity_poly.entity_id
_entity_poly.type
_entity_poly.pdbx_seq_one_letter_code
_entity_poly.pdbx_strand_id
1 'polypeptide(L)'
;MVKDNSILTLHKVAIGYPKTKNENHILFDNINLSGRKGELIALIGKNGIGKSTLLRNIAGLQNVLAGDILFLDKKIQSYKRNEFARLVSFVSTEIVNVSNLKVFDLVSLGRFPHTNWFGKLKEKDIRQSLNALEMVGMKSFIHKNVNEISDGERQRVMIARTLAQDTKIIVLDEPTAFLDLPNKYEIVHLLNQLSKNENKTILFSTHDLNIAIQEADKIWLMLDDEIIQGAPEDLILSDTLNRIFKESNLNFDKLKGDFRIKRKHSKKIGLIGDGLPYNWTRKALERLNYAVDKGNAAIEHIEVKQVKNELNWNFKSEKGTFVFKSIDELLSK
;
A
#
# COMPACT_ATOMS: atom_id res chain seq x y z
N MET A 1 7.98 30.41 11.01
CA MET A 1 8.69 29.34 10.26
C MET A 1 8.44 28.03 11.00
N VAL A 2 7.59 27.18 10.46
CA VAL A 2 7.43 25.80 10.96
C VAL A 2 8.78 25.12 10.70
N LYS A 3 9.51 24.70 11.74
CA LYS A 3 10.71 23.88 11.59
C LYS A 3 10.30 22.67 10.75
N ASP A 4 10.93 22.52 9.61
CA ASP A 4 10.71 21.38 8.73
C ASP A 4 11.12 20.11 9.50
N ASN A 5 10.14 19.34 9.96
CA ASN A 5 10.32 18.16 10.82
C ASN A 5 10.69 16.95 9.97
N SER A 6 11.33 17.20 8.82
CA SER A 6 11.72 16.19 7.85
C SER A 6 12.85 15.33 8.41
N ILE A 7 12.66 14.02 8.41
CA ILE A 7 13.69 13.06 8.79
C ILE A 7 14.40 12.48 7.57
N LEU A 8 13.71 12.49 6.42
CA LEU A 8 14.17 12.01 5.11
C LEU A 8 13.90 13.09 4.07
N THR A 9 14.91 13.46 3.31
CA THR A 9 14.78 14.41 2.19
C THR A 9 15.56 13.90 0.99
N LEU A 10 14.89 13.86 -0.17
CA LEU A 10 15.49 13.62 -1.48
C LEU A 10 15.57 14.97 -2.20
N HIS A 11 16.78 15.35 -2.64
CA HIS A 11 17.01 16.60 -3.34
C HIS A 11 17.64 16.35 -4.70
N LYS A 12 16.88 16.64 -5.77
CA LYS A 12 17.27 16.46 -7.17
C LYS A 12 17.89 15.09 -7.45
N VAL A 13 17.31 14.04 -6.87
CA VAL A 13 17.81 12.67 -6.97
C VAL A 13 17.50 12.09 -8.34
N ALA A 14 18.50 11.45 -8.96
CA ALA A 14 18.32 10.60 -10.13
C ALA A 14 18.57 9.14 -9.76
N ILE A 15 17.63 8.25 -10.14
CA ILE A 15 17.69 6.81 -9.91
C ILE A 15 17.74 6.03 -11.22
N GLY A 16 18.35 4.87 -11.17
CA GLY A 16 18.47 3.99 -12.33
C GLY A 16 19.64 3.01 -12.20
N TYR A 17 20.16 2.56 -13.34
CA TYR A 17 21.23 1.56 -13.41
C TYR A 17 22.36 2.04 -14.31
N PRO A 18 23.64 1.83 -13.92
CA PRO A 18 24.75 2.04 -14.85
C PRO A 18 24.67 1.00 -15.98
N LYS A 19 24.68 1.48 -17.23
CA LYS A 19 24.59 0.62 -18.43
C LYS A 19 25.98 0.30 -18.97
N THR A 20 26.85 1.32 -19.01
CA THR A 20 28.26 1.22 -19.35
C THR A 20 29.06 2.19 -18.49
N LYS A 21 30.42 2.24 -18.64
CA LYS A 21 31.24 3.22 -17.90
C LYS A 21 30.81 4.68 -18.10
N ASN A 22 30.14 5.01 -19.21
CA ASN A 22 29.79 6.39 -19.60
C ASN A 22 28.29 6.59 -19.85
N GLU A 23 27.44 5.58 -19.66
CA GLU A 23 26.00 5.65 -19.96
C GLU A 23 25.18 5.05 -18.82
N ASN A 24 24.21 5.81 -18.33
CA ASN A 24 23.27 5.38 -17.32
C ASN A 24 21.89 5.17 -17.94
N HIS A 25 21.20 4.12 -17.50
CA HIS A 25 19.76 3.99 -17.72
C HIS A 25 19.01 4.68 -16.58
N ILE A 26 18.59 5.92 -16.83
CA ILE A 26 17.86 6.73 -15.84
C ILE A 26 16.40 6.30 -15.87
N LEU A 27 15.86 5.95 -14.72
CA LEU A 27 14.44 5.67 -14.53
C LEU A 27 13.68 6.96 -14.18
N PHE A 28 14.22 7.72 -13.24
CA PHE A 28 13.70 9.03 -12.84
C PHE A 28 14.87 9.97 -12.54
N ASP A 29 14.68 11.22 -12.84
CA ASP A 29 15.58 12.30 -12.46
C ASP A 29 14.85 13.41 -11.69
N ASN A 30 15.60 14.35 -11.15
CA ASN A 30 15.08 15.51 -10.41
C ASN A 30 14.03 15.18 -9.33
N ILE A 31 14.16 14.02 -8.68
CA ILE A 31 13.25 13.60 -7.61
C ILE A 31 13.44 14.49 -6.39
N ASN A 32 12.33 15.11 -5.93
CA ASN A 32 12.29 15.95 -4.74
C ASN A 32 11.15 15.46 -3.84
N LEU A 33 11.49 14.74 -2.75
CA LEU A 33 10.54 14.12 -1.84
C LEU A 33 10.96 14.35 -0.39
N SER A 34 10.00 14.30 0.51
CA SER A 34 10.27 14.42 1.95
C SER A 34 9.37 13.53 2.80
N GLY A 35 9.96 12.96 3.86
CA GLY A 35 9.23 12.21 4.88
C GLY A 35 9.45 12.82 6.26
N ARG A 36 8.37 12.95 7.04
CA ARG A 36 8.41 13.48 8.41
C ARG A 36 8.57 12.35 9.42
N LYS A 37 9.00 12.72 10.61
CA LYS A 37 9.10 11.79 11.73
C LYS A 37 7.72 11.25 12.13
N GLY A 38 7.58 9.93 12.30
CA GLY A 38 6.33 9.28 12.67
C GLY A 38 5.29 9.25 11.55
N GLU A 39 5.72 9.41 10.29
CA GLU A 39 4.83 9.40 9.11
C GLU A 39 4.84 8.01 8.45
N LEU A 40 3.66 7.50 8.12
CA LEU A 40 3.49 6.32 7.28
C LEU A 40 3.34 6.77 5.83
N ILE A 41 4.30 6.40 4.98
CA ILE A 41 4.40 6.83 3.58
C ILE A 41 4.21 5.62 2.67
N ALA A 42 3.23 5.69 1.76
CA ALA A 42 3.01 4.68 0.73
C ALA A 42 3.65 5.10 -0.59
N LEU A 43 4.54 4.28 -1.14
CA LEU A 43 5.10 4.44 -2.48
C LEU A 43 4.26 3.66 -3.48
N ILE A 44 3.58 4.36 -4.39
CA ILE A 44 2.64 3.79 -5.36
C ILE A 44 3.13 4.04 -6.78
N GLY A 45 2.90 3.08 -7.66
CA GLY A 45 3.20 3.17 -9.09
C GLY A 45 3.04 1.83 -9.79
N LYS A 46 3.06 1.85 -11.12
CA LYS A 46 2.96 0.63 -11.96
C LYS A 46 4.06 -0.38 -11.61
N ASN A 47 3.83 -1.66 -11.90
CA ASN A 47 4.88 -2.68 -11.77
C ASN A 47 6.04 -2.38 -12.74
N GLY A 48 7.27 -2.55 -12.26
CA GLY A 48 8.48 -2.29 -13.05
C GLY A 48 8.87 -0.80 -13.18
N ILE A 49 8.11 0.15 -12.65
CA ILE A 49 8.38 1.59 -12.78
C ILE A 49 9.65 2.05 -12.03
N GLY A 50 10.15 1.26 -11.07
CA GLY A 50 11.35 1.60 -10.29
C GLY A 50 11.13 1.78 -8.78
N LYS A 51 9.97 1.36 -8.22
CA LYS A 51 9.69 1.45 -6.77
C LYS A 51 10.80 0.83 -5.92
N SER A 52 11.14 -0.42 -6.19
CA SER A 52 12.21 -1.13 -5.46
C SER A 52 13.58 -0.48 -5.62
N THR A 53 13.86 0.12 -6.79
CA THR A 53 15.10 0.87 -7.03
C THR A 53 15.17 2.09 -6.12
N LEU A 54 14.09 2.90 -6.06
CA LEU A 54 14.02 4.06 -5.18
C LEU A 54 14.17 3.66 -3.71
N LEU A 55 13.48 2.60 -3.28
CA LEU A 55 13.57 2.09 -1.90
C LEU A 55 14.98 1.61 -1.56
N ARG A 56 15.66 0.90 -2.47
CA ARG A 56 17.07 0.47 -2.31
C ARG A 56 18.03 1.65 -2.24
N ASN A 57 17.80 2.70 -3.03
CA ASN A 57 18.60 3.92 -2.94
C ASN A 57 18.41 4.60 -1.56
N ILE A 58 17.17 4.72 -1.07
CA ILE A 58 16.86 5.26 0.26
C ILE A 58 17.48 4.41 1.37
N ALA A 59 17.45 3.09 1.23
CA ALA A 59 18.06 2.16 2.19
C ALA A 59 19.61 2.11 2.11
N GLY A 60 20.23 2.87 1.18
CA GLY A 60 21.69 2.87 1.00
C GLY A 60 22.24 1.55 0.44
N LEU A 61 21.37 0.70 -0.13
CA LEU A 61 21.74 -0.58 -0.77
C LEU A 61 22.18 -0.41 -2.23
N GLN A 62 21.78 0.71 -2.83
CA GLN A 62 22.17 1.10 -4.20
C GLN A 62 22.47 2.59 -4.21
N ASN A 63 23.53 3.00 -4.92
CA ASN A 63 23.86 4.40 -5.06
C ASN A 63 22.88 5.12 -6.02
N VAL A 64 22.60 6.38 -5.73
CA VAL A 64 21.89 7.26 -6.66
C VAL A 64 22.81 7.63 -7.83
N LEU A 65 22.25 7.94 -8.98
CA LEU A 65 23.01 8.38 -10.16
C LEU A 65 23.39 9.87 -10.05
N ALA A 66 22.54 10.69 -9.41
CA ALA A 66 22.78 12.10 -9.13
C ALA A 66 21.92 12.57 -7.94
N GLY A 67 22.23 13.77 -7.42
CA GLY A 67 21.50 14.36 -6.29
C GLY A 67 21.88 13.78 -4.95
N ASP A 68 21.13 14.15 -3.91
CA ASP A 68 21.44 13.82 -2.53
C ASP A 68 20.21 13.25 -1.83
N ILE A 69 20.42 12.18 -1.06
CA ILE A 69 19.45 11.71 -0.05
C ILE A 69 20.00 12.06 1.32
N LEU A 70 19.20 12.79 2.10
CA LEU A 70 19.58 13.23 3.43
C LEU A 70 18.71 12.53 4.48
N PHE A 71 19.36 12.06 5.54
CA PHE A 71 18.74 11.64 6.79
C PHE A 71 19.17 12.56 7.91
N LEU A 72 18.19 13.16 8.60
CA LEU A 72 18.46 14.14 9.66
C LEU A 72 19.46 15.21 9.17
N ASP A 73 19.20 15.78 8.00
CA ASP A 73 19.99 16.83 7.33
C ASP A 73 21.44 16.44 6.96
N LYS A 74 21.78 15.16 7.05
CA LYS A 74 23.10 14.64 6.71
C LYS A 74 23.00 13.67 5.52
N LYS A 75 23.88 13.82 4.51
CA LYS A 75 23.92 12.95 3.32
C LYS A 75 24.19 11.50 3.69
N ILE A 76 23.52 10.54 3.02
CA ILE A 76 23.72 9.10 3.26
C ILE A 76 25.20 8.72 3.17
N GLN A 77 25.90 9.22 2.17
CA GLN A 77 27.31 8.87 1.91
C GLN A 77 28.27 9.32 3.03
N SER A 78 27.84 10.24 3.88
CA SER A 78 28.66 10.73 5.00
C SER A 78 28.51 9.92 6.30
N TYR A 79 27.59 8.94 6.33
CA TYR A 79 27.48 7.99 7.45
C TYR A 79 28.42 6.80 7.25
N LYS A 80 29.03 6.35 8.34
CA LYS A 80 29.66 5.01 8.35
C LYS A 80 28.58 3.94 8.20
N ARG A 81 28.90 2.84 7.51
CA ARG A 81 27.93 1.75 7.26
C ARG A 81 27.19 1.31 8.52
N ASN A 82 27.89 1.14 9.64
CA ASN A 82 27.29 0.69 10.91
C ASN A 82 26.42 1.77 11.57
N GLU A 83 26.74 3.06 11.41
CA GLU A 83 25.91 4.18 11.87
C GLU A 83 24.61 4.23 11.06
N PHE A 84 24.71 4.09 9.74
CA PHE A 84 23.56 4.09 8.85
C PHE A 84 22.61 2.92 9.11
N ALA A 85 23.17 1.71 9.36
CA ALA A 85 22.39 0.52 9.73
C ALA A 85 21.62 0.67 11.05
N ARG A 86 21.96 1.65 11.91
CA ARG A 86 21.19 2.00 13.13
C ARG A 86 20.12 3.07 12.87
N LEU A 87 20.09 3.65 11.68
CA LEU A 87 19.12 4.67 11.30
C LEU A 87 18.03 4.13 10.41
N VAL A 88 18.38 3.23 9.49
CA VAL A 88 17.48 2.70 8.46
C VAL A 88 17.51 1.18 8.45
N SER A 89 16.35 0.56 8.44
CA SER A 89 16.17 -0.87 8.20
C SER A 89 15.42 -1.10 6.89
N PHE A 90 15.64 -2.25 6.26
CA PHE A 90 15.03 -2.63 4.99
C PHE A 90 14.48 -4.04 5.02
N VAL A 91 13.28 -4.22 4.50
CA VAL A 91 12.66 -5.51 4.21
C VAL A 91 12.44 -5.62 2.72
N SER A 92 13.00 -6.65 2.10
CA SER A 92 12.74 -6.99 0.70
C SER A 92 11.53 -7.91 0.59
N THR A 93 10.96 -7.98 -0.61
CA THR A 93 9.94 -8.98 -0.99
C THR A 93 10.48 -10.41 -1.04
N GLU A 94 11.80 -10.60 -0.99
CA GLU A 94 12.42 -11.92 -1.06
C GLU A 94 12.07 -12.76 0.17
N ILE A 95 11.57 -13.96 -0.08
CA ILE A 95 11.23 -14.91 0.99
C ILE A 95 12.52 -15.48 1.58
N VAL A 96 12.69 -15.32 2.89
CA VAL A 96 13.76 -15.97 3.64
C VAL A 96 13.44 -17.46 3.76
N ASN A 97 14.08 -18.26 2.94
CA ASN A 97 13.96 -19.72 2.98
C ASN A 97 15.25 -20.35 3.51
N VAL A 98 15.35 -20.46 4.83
CA VAL A 98 16.50 -21.06 5.53
C VAL A 98 16.00 -22.22 6.37
N SER A 99 16.54 -23.41 6.12
CA SER A 99 16.20 -24.61 6.89
C SER A 99 16.64 -24.45 8.34
N ASN A 100 15.80 -24.90 9.29
CA ASN A 100 16.06 -24.92 10.73
C ASN A 100 16.33 -23.54 11.39
N LEU A 101 15.92 -22.44 10.76
CA LEU A 101 16.02 -21.13 11.38
C LEU A 101 14.77 -20.86 12.24
N LYS A 102 14.97 -20.63 13.54
CA LYS A 102 13.87 -20.29 14.45
C LYS A 102 13.45 -18.83 14.29
N VAL A 103 12.19 -18.55 14.58
CA VAL A 103 11.61 -17.20 14.57
C VAL A 103 12.44 -16.24 15.44
N PHE A 104 12.81 -16.65 16.65
CA PHE A 104 13.66 -15.84 17.54
C PHE A 104 15.03 -15.51 16.90
N ASP A 105 15.67 -16.51 16.29
CA ASP A 105 16.99 -16.33 15.68
C ASP A 105 16.92 -15.36 14.51
N LEU A 106 15.90 -15.48 13.64
CA LEU A 106 15.68 -14.55 12.51
C LEU A 106 15.49 -13.10 13.01
N VAL A 107 14.67 -12.90 14.04
CA VAL A 107 14.45 -11.54 14.60
C VAL A 107 15.73 -11.01 15.25
N SER A 108 16.48 -11.87 15.93
CA SER A 108 17.73 -11.49 16.59
C SER A 108 18.82 -11.05 15.60
N LEU A 109 18.77 -11.48 14.32
CA LEU A 109 19.65 -10.94 13.28
C LEU A 109 19.49 -9.42 13.11
N GLY A 110 18.33 -8.86 13.44
CA GLY A 110 18.10 -7.41 13.46
C GLY A 110 19.05 -6.68 14.43
N ARG A 111 19.55 -7.36 15.46
CA ARG A 111 20.47 -6.78 16.43
C ARG A 111 21.93 -6.69 15.94
N PHE A 112 22.26 -7.29 14.79
CA PHE A 112 23.63 -7.32 14.26
C PHE A 112 24.35 -5.94 14.29
N PRO A 113 23.76 -4.81 13.91
CA PRO A 113 24.42 -3.51 13.98
C PRO A 113 24.78 -3.06 15.41
N HIS A 114 24.24 -3.70 16.43
CA HIS A 114 24.45 -3.39 17.85
C HIS A 114 25.36 -4.39 18.56
N THR A 115 25.71 -5.49 17.90
CA THR A 115 26.59 -6.52 18.46
C THR A 115 28.08 -6.19 18.22
N ASN A 116 28.95 -6.94 18.88
CA ASN A 116 30.38 -6.91 18.59
C ASN A 116 30.73 -7.74 17.34
N TRP A 117 32.02 -7.81 17.01
CA TRP A 117 32.54 -8.56 15.85
C TRP A 117 32.11 -10.05 15.84
N PHE A 118 31.97 -10.67 17.01
CA PHE A 118 31.53 -12.05 17.12
C PHE A 118 30.02 -12.27 17.04
N GLY A 119 29.23 -11.22 16.86
CA GLY A 119 27.76 -11.32 16.80
C GLY A 119 27.10 -11.76 18.12
N LYS A 120 27.80 -11.73 19.24
CA LYS A 120 27.27 -12.20 20.55
C LYS A 120 26.19 -11.27 21.05
N LEU A 121 24.97 -11.79 21.21
CA LEU A 121 23.84 -11.09 21.79
C LEU A 121 24.05 -10.89 23.30
N LYS A 122 23.80 -9.66 23.76
CA LYS A 122 23.71 -9.31 25.17
C LYS A 122 22.27 -9.45 25.66
N GLU A 123 22.06 -9.47 26.96
CA GLU A 123 20.70 -9.50 27.55
C GLU A 123 19.78 -8.42 27.02
N LYS A 124 20.31 -7.20 26.77
CA LYS A 124 19.57 -6.11 26.15
C LYS A 124 19.10 -6.48 24.74
N ASP A 125 19.91 -7.13 23.94
CA ASP A 125 19.60 -7.52 22.57
C ASP A 125 18.52 -8.61 22.54
N ILE A 126 18.60 -9.58 23.46
CA ILE A 126 17.57 -10.61 23.63
C ILE A 126 16.22 -9.96 24.00
N ARG A 127 16.22 -9.05 24.99
CA ARG A 127 15.01 -8.33 25.39
C ARG A 127 14.41 -7.54 24.24
N GLN A 128 15.21 -6.82 23.46
CA GLN A 128 14.74 -6.07 22.29
C GLN A 128 14.11 -6.99 21.22
N SER A 129 14.71 -8.16 20.97
CA SER A 129 14.15 -9.13 20.02
C SER A 129 12.82 -9.71 20.52
N LEU A 130 12.71 -10.01 21.82
CA LEU A 130 11.45 -10.49 22.41
C LEU A 130 10.35 -9.42 22.39
N ASN A 131 10.70 -8.17 22.73
CA ASN A 131 9.76 -7.05 22.66
C ASN A 131 9.27 -6.81 21.21
N ALA A 132 10.19 -6.88 20.24
CA ALA A 132 9.81 -6.76 18.83
C ALA A 132 8.82 -7.86 18.40
N LEU A 133 9.02 -9.09 18.84
CA LEU A 133 8.08 -10.20 18.58
C LEU A 133 6.73 -10.00 19.27
N GLU A 134 6.72 -9.45 20.47
CA GLU A 134 5.49 -9.12 21.20
C GLU A 134 4.68 -8.03 20.48
N MET A 135 5.34 -6.96 20.00
CA MET A 135 4.70 -5.85 19.27
C MET A 135 3.98 -6.31 17.99
N VAL A 136 4.45 -7.36 17.35
CA VAL A 136 3.82 -7.92 16.14
C VAL A 136 2.91 -9.14 16.43
N GLY A 137 2.71 -9.50 17.70
CA GLY A 137 1.87 -10.64 18.10
C GLY A 137 2.49 -12.01 17.86
N MET A 138 3.82 -12.10 17.72
CA MET A 138 4.53 -13.35 17.38
C MET A 138 5.30 -13.98 18.54
N LYS A 139 5.10 -13.52 19.78
CA LYS A 139 5.84 -13.98 20.96
C LYS A 139 5.70 -15.49 21.23
N SER A 140 4.51 -16.05 20.98
CA SER A 140 4.26 -17.51 21.16
C SER A 140 4.98 -18.40 20.14
N PHE A 141 5.52 -17.81 19.08
CA PHE A 141 6.15 -18.51 17.95
C PHE A 141 7.69 -18.57 18.05
N ILE A 142 8.30 -18.08 19.13
CA ILE A 142 9.77 -17.92 19.28
C ILE A 142 10.57 -19.18 18.99
N HIS A 143 10.02 -20.36 19.30
CA HIS A 143 10.68 -21.65 19.12
C HIS A 143 10.34 -22.36 17.81
N LYS A 144 9.33 -21.87 17.07
CA LYS A 144 8.96 -22.44 15.77
C LYS A 144 10.01 -22.14 14.70
N ASN A 145 10.16 -23.04 13.75
CA ASN A 145 10.95 -22.75 12.54
C ASN A 145 10.19 -21.78 11.63
N VAL A 146 10.92 -20.94 10.91
CA VAL A 146 10.35 -19.95 9.96
C VAL A 146 9.54 -20.63 8.86
N ASN A 147 9.85 -21.87 8.52
CA ASN A 147 9.13 -22.64 7.51
C ASN A 147 7.83 -23.27 8.04
N GLU A 148 7.58 -23.23 9.35
CA GLU A 148 6.39 -23.80 10.01
C GLU A 148 5.29 -22.74 10.26
N ILE A 149 5.51 -21.52 9.82
CA ILE A 149 4.58 -20.41 9.98
C ILE A 149 4.01 -19.97 8.61
N SER A 150 2.80 -19.40 8.63
CA SER A 150 2.15 -18.86 7.43
C SER A 150 2.90 -17.66 6.84
N ASP A 151 2.58 -17.28 5.60
CA ASP A 151 3.20 -16.13 4.94
C ASP A 151 2.90 -14.82 5.68
N GLY A 152 1.68 -14.65 6.21
CA GLY A 152 1.32 -13.49 7.05
C GLY A 152 2.10 -13.44 8.35
N GLU A 153 2.24 -14.58 9.05
CA GLU A 153 3.07 -14.69 10.25
C GLU A 153 4.56 -14.44 9.92
N ARG A 154 5.04 -14.94 8.79
CA ARG A 154 6.41 -14.70 8.33
C ARG A 154 6.65 -13.21 8.07
N GLN A 155 5.69 -12.52 7.46
CA GLN A 155 5.78 -11.08 7.23
C GLN A 155 5.84 -10.31 8.56
N ARG A 156 5.03 -10.68 9.56
CA ARG A 156 5.11 -10.11 10.92
C ARG A 156 6.49 -10.34 11.55
N VAL A 157 7.08 -11.51 11.38
CA VAL A 157 8.44 -11.83 11.87
C VAL A 157 9.50 -10.97 11.16
N MET A 158 9.36 -10.72 9.86
CA MET A 158 10.25 -9.81 9.12
C MET A 158 10.14 -8.36 9.61
N ILE A 159 8.93 -7.91 9.94
CA ILE A 159 8.71 -6.60 10.57
C ILE A 159 9.34 -6.59 11.98
N ALA A 160 9.16 -7.64 12.79
CA ALA A 160 9.80 -7.76 14.09
C ALA A 160 11.33 -7.66 14.01
N ARG A 161 11.95 -8.25 12.98
CA ARG A 161 13.39 -8.13 12.73
C ARG A 161 13.82 -6.67 12.55
N THR A 162 13.04 -5.87 11.83
CA THR A 162 13.35 -4.44 11.65
C THR A 162 13.12 -3.64 12.93
N LEU A 163 12.10 -3.99 13.70
CA LEU A 163 11.86 -3.39 15.02
C LEU A 163 12.97 -3.72 16.00
N ALA A 164 13.46 -4.97 16.00
CA ALA A 164 14.61 -5.38 16.80
C ALA A 164 15.88 -4.60 16.42
N GLN A 165 16.05 -4.20 15.16
CA GLN A 165 17.15 -3.35 14.71
C GLN A 165 17.10 -1.95 15.33
N ASP A 166 15.93 -1.53 15.83
CA ASP A 166 15.69 -0.25 16.54
C ASP A 166 16.12 0.98 15.74
N THR A 167 15.69 1.03 14.49
CA THR A 167 15.94 2.13 13.56
C THR A 167 14.90 3.24 13.66
N LYS A 168 15.21 4.42 13.15
CA LYS A 168 14.27 5.55 13.06
C LYS A 168 13.38 5.45 11.84
N ILE A 169 13.90 4.86 10.76
CA ILE A 169 13.22 4.69 9.49
C ILE A 169 13.18 3.21 9.13
N ILE A 170 12.01 2.75 8.73
CA ILE A 170 11.76 1.39 8.23
C ILE A 170 11.31 1.50 6.78
N VAL A 171 12.02 0.82 5.89
CA VAL A 171 11.70 0.74 4.46
C VAL A 171 11.26 -0.68 4.13
N LEU A 172 10.07 -0.83 3.53
CA LEU A 172 9.53 -2.15 3.19
C LEU A 172 9.16 -2.17 1.68
N ASP A 173 9.70 -3.14 0.97
CA ASP A 173 9.37 -3.35 -0.43
C ASP A 173 8.26 -4.40 -0.54
N GLU A 174 7.07 -3.96 -0.93
CA GLU A 174 5.84 -4.74 -1.06
C GLU A 174 5.52 -5.68 0.16
N PRO A 175 5.40 -5.13 1.39
CA PRO A 175 5.22 -5.95 2.60
C PRO A 175 3.92 -6.75 2.62
N THR A 176 3.01 -6.50 1.70
CA THR A 176 1.71 -7.18 1.59
C THR A 176 1.63 -8.12 0.39
N ALA A 177 2.75 -8.35 -0.33
CA ALA A 177 2.78 -9.27 -1.44
C ALA A 177 2.41 -10.69 -0.98
N PHE A 178 1.66 -11.41 -1.81
CA PHE A 178 1.21 -12.80 -1.59
C PHE A 178 0.28 -13.04 -0.38
N LEU A 179 -0.13 -11.98 0.33
CA LEU A 179 -1.08 -12.09 1.44
C LEU A 179 -2.52 -12.02 0.94
N ASP A 180 -3.42 -12.71 1.62
CA ASP A 180 -4.86 -12.54 1.46
C ASP A 180 -5.34 -11.17 1.99
N LEU A 181 -6.57 -10.81 1.65
CA LEU A 181 -7.08 -9.46 1.95
C LEU A 181 -7.06 -9.11 3.45
N PRO A 182 -7.52 -9.96 4.39
CA PRO A 182 -7.45 -9.66 5.81
C PRO A 182 -6.01 -9.41 6.29
N ASN A 183 -5.07 -10.29 5.94
CA ASN A 183 -3.67 -10.16 6.34
C ASN A 183 -3.01 -8.90 5.77
N LYS A 184 -3.36 -8.48 4.54
CA LYS A 184 -2.87 -7.20 3.96
C LYS A 184 -3.25 -6.01 4.83
N TYR A 185 -4.54 -5.90 5.20
CA TYR A 185 -5.02 -4.82 6.05
C TYR A 185 -4.39 -4.86 7.44
N GLU A 186 -4.28 -6.03 8.07
CA GLU A 186 -3.66 -6.18 9.38
C GLU A 186 -2.19 -5.76 9.38
N ILE A 187 -1.43 -6.10 8.34
CA ILE A 187 -0.02 -5.68 8.22
C ILE A 187 0.09 -4.16 8.08
N VAL A 188 -0.70 -3.53 7.20
CA VAL A 188 -0.57 -2.08 7.01
C VAL A 188 -1.10 -1.31 8.23
N HIS A 189 -2.17 -1.81 8.87
CA HIS A 189 -2.64 -1.25 10.13
C HIS A 189 -1.58 -1.36 11.24
N LEU A 190 -0.87 -2.49 11.35
CA LEU A 190 0.28 -2.64 12.25
C LEU A 190 1.37 -1.60 11.93
N LEU A 191 1.71 -1.39 10.65
CA LEU A 191 2.69 -0.37 10.26
C LEU A 191 2.22 1.04 10.67
N ASN A 192 0.93 1.35 10.52
CA ASN A 192 0.34 2.61 10.96
C ASN A 192 0.50 2.77 12.48
N GLN A 193 0.10 1.78 13.27
CA GLN A 193 0.27 1.79 14.72
C GLN A 193 1.75 2.00 15.14
N LEU A 194 2.68 1.31 14.49
CA LEU A 194 4.12 1.46 14.77
C LEU A 194 4.62 2.86 14.43
N SER A 195 4.12 3.47 13.35
CA SER A 195 4.51 4.85 13.00
C SER A 195 4.05 5.84 14.07
N LYS A 196 2.84 5.69 14.60
CA LYS A 196 2.25 6.60 15.59
C LYS A 196 2.77 6.36 17.01
N ASN A 197 2.73 5.11 17.47
CA ASN A 197 3.02 4.77 18.86
C ASN A 197 4.53 4.73 19.14
N GLU A 198 5.32 4.23 18.19
CA GLU A 198 6.78 4.11 18.33
C GLU A 198 7.54 5.26 17.64
N ASN A 199 6.80 6.21 17.05
CA ASN A 199 7.36 7.36 16.36
C ASN A 199 8.38 6.98 15.26
N LYS A 200 8.12 5.85 14.59
CA LYS A 200 8.93 5.33 13.47
C LYS A 200 8.43 5.94 12.16
N THR A 201 9.33 6.42 11.32
CA THR A 201 8.95 6.78 9.94
C THR A 201 9.00 5.53 9.10
N ILE A 202 7.90 5.22 8.44
CA ILE A 202 7.75 3.99 7.68
C ILE A 202 7.44 4.32 6.23
N LEU A 203 8.27 3.80 5.32
CA LEU A 203 8.08 3.91 3.88
C LEU A 203 7.86 2.50 3.32
N PHE A 204 6.71 2.27 2.71
CA PHE A 204 6.41 0.97 2.09
C PHE A 204 5.92 1.12 0.66
N SER A 205 6.34 0.23 -0.23
CA SER A 205 5.75 0.15 -1.56
C SER A 205 4.51 -0.73 -1.57
N THR A 206 3.55 -0.37 -2.38
CA THR A 206 2.35 -1.19 -2.61
C THR A 206 1.76 -0.91 -3.98
N HIS A 207 1.04 -1.88 -4.52
CA HIS A 207 0.17 -1.71 -5.69
C HIS A 207 -1.32 -1.63 -5.28
N ASP A 208 -1.63 -1.78 -3.99
CA ASP A 208 -2.98 -1.69 -3.45
C ASP A 208 -3.30 -0.25 -3.05
N LEU A 209 -3.97 0.45 -3.96
CA LEU A 209 -4.34 1.85 -3.77
C LEU A 209 -5.35 2.05 -2.64
N ASN A 210 -6.29 1.10 -2.45
CA ASN A 210 -7.30 1.23 -1.39
C ASN A 210 -6.65 1.25 -0.01
N ILE A 211 -5.72 0.34 0.22
CA ILE A 211 -4.98 0.27 1.49
C ILE A 211 -4.15 1.55 1.69
N ALA A 212 -3.46 2.01 0.64
CA ALA A 212 -2.65 3.22 0.75
C ALA A 212 -3.48 4.47 1.04
N ILE A 213 -4.66 4.62 0.42
CA ILE A 213 -5.56 5.74 0.65
C ILE A 213 -6.13 5.73 2.08
N GLN A 214 -6.39 4.55 2.64
CA GLN A 214 -7.01 4.42 3.96
C GLN A 214 -6.03 4.54 5.11
N GLU A 215 -4.79 4.10 4.94
CA GLU A 215 -3.86 3.93 6.06
C GLU A 215 -2.64 4.88 6.02
N ALA A 216 -2.22 5.37 4.85
CA ALA A 216 -1.02 6.19 4.75
C ALA A 216 -1.28 7.66 5.07
N ASP A 217 -0.35 8.30 5.77
CA ASP A 217 -0.36 9.76 5.99
C ASP A 217 0.02 10.53 4.71
N LYS A 218 0.84 9.89 3.88
CA LYS A 218 1.36 10.48 2.64
C LYS A 218 1.51 9.42 1.57
N ILE A 219 1.25 9.80 0.34
CA ILE A 219 1.52 8.98 -0.84
C ILE A 219 2.66 9.63 -1.63
N TRP A 220 3.63 8.83 -2.04
CA TRP A 220 4.58 9.11 -3.10
C TRP A 220 4.11 8.37 -4.35
N LEU A 221 3.62 9.12 -5.32
CA LEU A 221 2.98 8.61 -6.52
C LEU A 221 3.98 8.64 -7.68
N MET A 222 4.48 7.46 -8.09
CA MET A 222 5.36 7.32 -9.26
C MET A 222 4.51 7.22 -10.51
N LEU A 223 4.58 8.25 -11.35
CA LEU A 223 4.02 8.29 -12.69
C LEU A 223 5.14 8.03 -13.72
N ASP A 224 4.80 7.94 -14.99
CA ASP A 224 5.79 7.56 -16.02
C ASP A 224 6.91 8.61 -16.18
N ASP A 225 6.66 9.87 -15.83
CA ASP A 225 7.54 11.03 -16.05
C ASP A 225 7.98 11.77 -14.77
N GLU A 226 7.25 11.57 -13.66
CA GLU A 226 7.52 12.29 -12.42
C GLU A 226 7.09 11.51 -11.18
N ILE A 227 7.54 11.95 -10.01
CA ILE A 227 7.07 11.46 -8.71
C ILE A 227 6.44 12.61 -7.95
N ILE A 228 5.17 12.47 -7.60
CA ILE A 228 4.39 13.47 -6.87
C ILE A 228 4.18 12.99 -5.44
N GLN A 229 4.22 13.91 -4.46
CA GLN A 229 3.89 13.60 -3.08
C GLN A 229 2.73 14.43 -2.56
N GLY A 230 1.91 13.86 -1.70
CA GLY A 230 0.79 14.56 -1.05
C GLY A 230 0.05 13.67 -0.07
N ALA A 231 -0.85 14.26 0.71
CA ALA A 231 -1.85 13.50 1.44
C ALA A 231 -2.76 12.75 0.44
N PRO A 232 -3.25 11.55 0.78
CA PRO A 232 -4.15 10.80 -0.11
C PRO A 232 -5.33 11.66 -0.60
N GLU A 233 -5.94 12.43 0.30
CA GLU A 233 -7.09 13.29 0.03
C GLU A 233 -6.76 14.40 -0.97
N ASP A 234 -5.60 15.05 -0.84
CA ASP A 234 -5.15 16.10 -1.75
C ASP A 234 -4.92 15.56 -3.18
N LEU A 235 -4.32 14.36 -3.28
CA LEU A 235 -4.11 13.69 -4.56
C LEU A 235 -5.41 13.25 -5.23
N ILE A 236 -6.44 12.93 -4.43
CA ILE A 236 -7.80 12.62 -4.92
C ILE A 236 -8.50 13.90 -5.38
N LEU A 237 -8.51 14.94 -4.55
CA LEU A 237 -9.19 16.21 -4.84
C LEU A 237 -8.61 16.88 -6.08
N SER A 238 -7.29 16.88 -6.24
CA SER A 238 -6.59 17.43 -7.42
C SER A 238 -6.67 16.57 -8.69
N ASP A 239 -7.32 15.39 -8.64
CA ASP A 239 -7.36 14.40 -9.72
C ASP A 239 -6.00 13.76 -10.09
N THR A 240 -4.98 14.03 -9.30
CA THR A 240 -3.62 13.51 -9.53
C THR A 240 -3.57 11.99 -9.48
N LEU A 241 -4.34 11.37 -8.57
CA LEU A 241 -4.40 9.92 -8.43
C LEU A 241 -4.88 9.23 -9.73
N ASN A 242 -5.81 9.84 -10.46
CA ASN A 242 -6.34 9.30 -11.72
C ASN A 242 -5.31 9.24 -12.85
N ARG A 243 -4.17 9.95 -12.72
CA ARG A 243 -3.09 9.92 -13.73
C ARG A 243 -2.45 8.54 -13.87
N ILE A 244 -2.46 7.69 -12.80
CA ILE A 244 -2.00 6.29 -12.89
C ILE A 244 -2.79 5.51 -13.95
N PHE A 245 -4.07 5.86 -14.14
CA PHE A 245 -5.01 5.13 -14.99
C PHE A 245 -5.17 5.73 -16.38
N LYS A 246 -4.34 6.71 -16.77
CA LYS A 246 -4.48 7.46 -18.01
C LYS A 246 -4.57 6.56 -19.26
N GLU A 247 -3.84 5.45 -19.26
CA GLU A 247 -3.80 4.48 -20.37
C GLU A 247 -4.72 3.27 -20.15
N SER A 248 -5.53 3.27 -19.11
CA SER A 248 -6.43 2.17 -18.78
C SER A 248 -7.89 2.59 -18.84
N ASN A 249 -8.76 1.59 -18.90
CA ASN A 249 -10.20 1.82 -18.77
C ASN A 249 -10.66 1.95 -17.31
N LEU A 250 -9.72 2.17 -16.38
CA LEU A 250 -10.01 2.36 -14.97
C LEU A 250 -10.11 3.85 -14.64
N ASN A 251 -10.93 4.18 -13.65
CA ASN A 251 -11.06 5.53 -13.09
C ASN A 251 -11.39 5.43 -11.60
N PHE A 252 -10.88 6.34 -10.81
CA PHE A 252 -11.24 6.47 -9.39
C PHE A 252 -12.43 7.43 -9.27
N ASP A 253 -13.56 6.93 -8.76
CA ASP A 253 -14.75 7.73 -8.48
C ASP A 253 -14.57 8.45 -7.14
N LYS A 254 -14.22 9.73 -7.18
CA LYS A 254 -13.91 10.55 -5.99
C LYS A 254 -15.06 10.63 -4.98
N LEU A 255 -16.32 10.59 -5.46
CA LEU A 255 -17.49 10.68 -4.60
C LEU A 255 -17.77 9.39 -3.84
N LYS A 256 -17.39 8.25 -4.42
CA LYS A 256 -17.62 6.93 -3.85
C LYS A 256 -16.39 6.33 -3.20
N GLY A 257 -15.20 6.91 -3.46
CA GLY A 257 -13.93 6.37 -2.98
C GLY A 257 -13.62 4.98 -3.56
N ASP A 258 -14.06 4.69 -4.80
CA ASP A 258 -14.01 3.34 -5.39
C ASP A 258 -13.49 3.37 -6.82
N PHE A 259 -12.88 2.27 -7.29
CA PHE A 259 -12.39 2.14 -8.66
C PHE A 259 -13.49 1.64 -9.58
N ARG A 260 -13.58 2.23 -10.78
CA ARG A 260 -14.58 1.90 -11.79
C ARG A 260 -13.96 1.68 -13.15
N ILE A 261 -14.47 0.67 -13.85
CA ILE A 261 -14.17 0.46 -15.25
C ILE A 261 -15.03 1.43 -16.06
N LYS A 262 -14.41 2.24 -16.92
CA LYS A 262 -15.13 3.06 -17.92
C LYS A 262 -15.81 2.13 -18.91
N ARG A 263 -17.13 2.03 -18.82
CA ARG A 263 -17.94 1.18 -19.70
C ARG A 263 -18.61 2.02 -20.77
N LYS A 264 -18.65 1.51 -22.00
CA LYS A 264 -19.53 2.05 -23.03
C LYS A 264 -20.91 1.45 -22.81
N HIS A 265 -21.83 2.24 -22.31
CA HIS A 265 -23.21 1.79 -22.12
C HIS A 265 -23.90 1.66 -23.49
N SER A 266 -24.49 0.49 -23.75
CA SER A 266 -25.17 0.19 -25.01
C SER A 266 -26.69 0.38 -24.92
N LYS A 267 -27.26 0.36 -23.74
CA LYS A 267 -28.68 0.45 -23.46
C LYS A 267 -28.95 1.39 -22.29
N LYS A 268 -30.10 2.05 -22.27
CA LYS A 268 -30.56 2.87 -21.15
C LYS A 268 -31.72 2.19 -20.43
N ILE A 269 -31.74 2.28 -19.11
CA ILE A 269 -32.81 1.76 -18.27
C ILE A 269 -33.07 2.70 -17.10
N GLY A 270 -34.34 2.95 -16.79
CA GLY A 270 -34.71 3.69 -15.59
C GLY A 270 -34.58 2.82 -14.33
N LEU A 271 -34.13 3.40 -13.23
CA LEU A 271 -34.11 2.73 -11.93
C LEU A 271 -34.68 3.66 -10.86
N ILE A 272 -35.74 3.18 -10.19
CA ILE A 272 -36.47 3.91 -9.15
C ILE A 272 -36.31 3.16 -7.83
N GLY A 273 -36.06 3.88 -6.77
CA GLY A 273 -35.83 3.35 -5.42
C GLY A 273 -34.68 4.06 -4.72
N ASP A 274 -34.28 3.56 -3.57
CA ASP A 274 -33.21 4.11 -2.74
C ASP A 274 -32.51 3.03 -1.92
N GLY A 275 -31.51 3.44 -1.13
CA GLY A 275 -30.78 2.59 -0.20
C GLY A 275 -29.92 1.51 -0.84
N LEU A 276 -29.63 0.47 -0.05
CA LEU A 276 -28.74 -0.64 -0.44
C LEU A 276 -29.29 -1.41 -1.66
N PRO A 277 -30.58 -1.80 -1.71
CA PRO A 277 -31.12 -2.55 -2.83
C PRO A 277 -31.01 -1.79 -4.16
N TYR A 278 -31.29 -0.48 -4.17
CA TYR A 278 -31.10 0.38 -5.33
C TYR A 278 -29.64 0.39 -5.78
N ASN A 279 -28.70 0.60 -4.86
CA ASN A 279 -27.27 0.70 -5.20
C ASN A 279 -26.72 -0.60 -5.80
N TRP A 280 -27.11 -1.75 -5.26
CA TRP A 280 -26.67 -3.05 -5.77
C TRP A 280 -27.36 -3.40 -7.12
N THR A 281 -28.63 -3.06 -7.29
CA THR A 281 -29.31 -3.20 -8.58
C THR A 281 -28.64 -2.34 -9.66
N ARG A 282 -28.32 -1.09 -9.34
CA ARG A 282 -27.58 -0.22 -10.25
C ARG A 282 -26.22 -0.82 -10.64
N LYS A 283 -25.42 -1.30 -9.67
CA LYS A 283 -24.14 -1.96 -9.95
C LYS A 283 -24.31 -3.17 -10.86
N ALA A 284 -25.36 -3.95 -10.65
CA ALA A 284 -25.67 -5.11 -11.47
C ALA A 284 -26.03 -4.74 -12.93
N LEU A 285 -26.84 -3.72 -13.11
CA LEU A 285 -27.21 -3.20 -14.43
C LEU A 285 -26.01 -2.56 -15.16
N GLU A 286 -25.22 -1.76 -14.46
CA GLU A 286 -23.96 -1.19 -14.99
C GLU A 286 -22.99 -2.31 -15.43
N ARG A 287 -22.95 -3.45 -14.72
CA ARG A 287 -22.16 -4.63 -15.11
C ARG A 287 -22.62 -5.23 -16.44
N LEU A 288 -23.90 -5.14 -16.76
CA LEU A 288 -24.48 -5.56 -18.02
C LEU A 288 -24.49 -4.45 -19.10
N ASN A 289 -23.68 -3.40 -18.90
CA ASN A 289 -23.54 -2.27 -19.81
C ASN A 289 -24.81 -1.41 -20.00
N TYR A 290 -25.73 -1.38 -19.03
CA TYR A 290 -26.82 -0.44 -19.01
C TYR A 290 -26.37 0.92 -18.46
N ALA A 291 -26.77 2.01 -19.14
CA ALA A 291 -26.77 3.35 -18.53
C ALA A 291 -28.01 3.47 -17.65
N VAL A 292 -27.80 3.58 -16.35
CA VAL A 292 -28.88 3.64 -15.35
C VAL A 292 -29.25 5.10 -15.10
N ASP A 293 -30.50 5.44 -15.42
CA ASP A 293 -31.06 6.78 -15.22
C ASP A 293 -31.90 6.82 -13.92
N LYS A 294 -31.49 7.66 -12.97
CA LYS A 294 -32.12 7.72 -11.65
C LYS A 294 -33.47 8.41 -11.70
N GLY A 295 -34.51 7.71 -11.23
CA GLY A 295 -35.85 8.28 -11.06
C GLY A 295 -36.61 8.47 -12.35
N ASN A 296 -36.06 8.10 -13.50
CA ASN A 296 -36.71 8.22 -14.78
C ASN A 296 -37.65 7.04 -15.05
N ALA A 297 -38.94 7.31 -15.21
CA ALA A 297 -39.90 6.33 -15.67
C ALA A 297 -39.87 6.25 -17.21
N ALA A 298 -38.64 6.04 -17.78
CA ALA A 298 -38.47 5.74 -19.20
C ALA A 298 -39.36 4.53 -19.58
N ILE A 299 -39.50 4.24 -20.85
CA ILE A 299 -40.35 3.15 -21.40
C ILE A 299 -40.01 1.81 -20.65
N GLU A 300 -38.74 1.55 -20.39
CA GLU A 300 -38.30 0.41 -19.56
C GLU A 300 -37.68 0.92 -18.29
N HIS A 301 -38.21 0.51 -17.12
CA HIS A 301 -37.64 0.87 -15.82
C HIS A 301 -37.90 -0.24 -14.77
N ILE A 302 -37.02 -0.22 -13.78
CA ILE A 302 -37.11 -1.10 -12.61
C ILE A 302 -37.42 -0.25 -11.39
N GLU A 303 -38.47 -0.62 -10.66
CA GLU A 303 -38.78 -0.09 -9.34
C GLU A 303 -38.35 -1.08 -8.28
N VAL A 304 -37.45 -0.65 -7.38
CA VAL A 304 -37.04 -1.44 -6.22
C VAL A 304 -37.93 -1.03 -5.03
N LYS A 305 -38.73 -1.97 -4.52
CA LYS A 305 -39.67 -1.72 -3.42
C LYS A 305 -39.43 -2.73 -2.29
N GLN A 306 -39.55 -2.24 -1.06
CA GLN A 306 -39.62 -3.09 0.11
C GLN A 306 -41.06 -3.11 0.61
N VAL A 307 -41.70 -4.28 0.59
CA VAL A 307 -43.07 -4.48 1.03
C VAL A 307 -43.06 -5.55 2.12
N LYS A 308 -43.55 -5.20 3.35
CA LYS A 308 -43.59 -6.13 4.47
C LYS A 308 -42.32 -6.92 4.75
N ASN A 309 -41.17 -6.24 4.72
CA ASN A 309 -39.81 -6.82 4.85
C ASN A 309 -39.33 -7.69 3.66
N GLU A 310 -40.07 -7.84 2.58
CA GLU A 310 -39.64 -8.49 1.36
C GLU A 310 -39.19 -7.45 0.32
N LEU A 311 -38.05 -7.68 -0.32
CA LEU A 311 -37.56 -6.89 -1.42
C LEU A 311 -38.14 -7.41 -2.73
N ASN A 312 -38.69 -6.50 -3.53
CA ASN A 312 -39.25 -6.79 -4.84
C ASN A 312 -38.70 -5.84 -5.90
N TRP A 313 -38.38 -6.38 -7.08
CA TRP A 313 -37.95 -5.64 -8.26
C TRP A 313 -39.06 -5.72 -9.30
N ASN A 314 -39.76 -4.61 -9.53
CA ASN A 314 -40.85 -4.50 -10.50
C ASN A 314 -40.26 -3.95 -11.80
N PHE A 315 -40.02 -4.83 -12.78
CA PHE A 315 -39.60 -4.43 -14.12
C PHE A 315 -40.82 -4.09 -14.96
N LYS A 316 -40.90 -2.84 -15.44
CA LYS A 316 -41.97 -2.36 -16.31
C LYS A 316 -41.45 -2.13 -17.71
N SER A 317 -42.10 -2.73 -18.70
CA SER A 317 -41.79 -2.60 -20.11
C SER A 317 -43.08 -2.51 -20.92
N GLU A 318 -42.98 -2.31 -22.20
CA GLU A 318 -44.15 -2.34 -23.13
C GLU A 318 -44.90 -3.68 -23.07
N LYS A 319 -44.24 -4.77 -22.69
CA LYS A 319 -44.82 -6.12 -22.58
C LYS A 319 -45.55 -6.36 -21.24
N GLY A 320 -45.53 -5.39 -20.31
CA GLY A 320 -46.19 -5.48 -19.02
C GLY A 320 -45.24 -5.30 -17.82
N THR A 321 -45.77 -5.58 -16.65
CA THR A 321 -45.02 -5.52 -15.37
C THR A 321 -44.68 -6.91 -14.89
N PHE A 322 -43.40 -7.15 -14.62
CA PHE A 322 -42.88 -8.40 -14.11
C PHE A 322 -42.28 -8.16 -12.73
N VAL A 323 -42.56 -9.05 -11.78
CA VAL A 323 -42.09 -8.94 -10.38
C VAL A 323 -41.04 -10.02 -10.11
N PHE A 324 -39.88 -9.62 -9.60
CA PHE A 324 -38.78 -10.50 -9.25
C PHE A 324 -38.47 -10.37 -7.76
N LYS A 325 -38.04 -11.47 -7.13
CA LYS A 325 -37.67 -11.50 -5.69
C LYS A 325 -36.18 -11.40 -5.45
N SER A 326 -35.37 -11.47 -6.49
CA SER A 326 -33.92 -11.30 -6.42
C SER A 326 -33.38 -10.55 -7.63
N ILE A 327 -32.16 -10.00 -7.49
CA ILE A 327 -31.42 -9.40 -8.62
C ILE A 327 -31.04 -10.49 -9.63
N ASP A 328 -30.76 -11.70 -9.18
CA ASP A 328 -30.42 -12.84 -10.07
C ASP A 328 -31.60 -13.17 -11.01
N GLU A 329 -32.81 -13.31 -10.46
CA GLU A 329 -34.02 -13.52 -11.27
C GLU A 329 -34.26 -12.39 -12.26
N LEU A 330 -34.05 -11.13 -11.83
CA LEU A 330 -34.19 -9.95 -12.68
C LEU A 330 -33.23 -9.99 -13.86
N LEU A 331 -32.00 -10.41 -13.67
CA LEU A 331 -30.95 -10.41 -14.69
C LEU A 331 -30.95 -11.62 -15.60
N SER A 332 -31.65 -12.71 -15.22
CA SER A 332 -31.77 -13.94 -16.00
C SER A 332 -32.78 -13.83 -17.16
N LYS A 333 -33.43 -12.69 -17.34
CA LYS A 333 -34.42 -12.38 -18.36
C LYS A 333 -33.87 -11.38 -19.40
#